data_138d65b63065e374a467f349e82619ef
#
_entry.id   138d65b63065e374a467f349e82619ef
#
_cell.length_a   1.000
_cell.length_b   1.000
_cell.length_c   1.000
_cell.angle_alpha   90.00
_cell.angle_beta   90.00
_cell.angle_gamma   90.00
#
_symmetry.space_group_name_H-M   'P 1'
#
loop_
_entity.id
_entity.type
_entity.pdbx_description
1 polymer ?
#
loop_
_entity_poly.entity_id
_entity_poly.type
_entity_poly.pdbx_seq_one_letter_code
_entity_poly.pdbx_strand_id
1 'polypeptide(L)'
;MAVTLINSEELPQIDVYHHVAVASGAKTIYLAGQVAWDAAPDLATQTEQAYVNVHTALKAAGASFADLARVRVYVVDWTPDKMPALLEGLENAMKEVGETAKPPATLIGVAALDVPEHLVEIEATAVID
;
A
#
# COMPACT_ATOMS: atom_id res chain seq x y z
N MET A 1 14.11 1.74 -15.27
CA MET A 1 12.89 1.75 -14.48
C MET A 1 12.58 3.17 -14.03
N ALA A 2 11.31 3.54 -14.05
CA ALA A 2 10.91 4.88 -13.66
C ALA A 2 11.11 5.15 -12.16
N VAL A 3 10.96 4.14 -11.31
CA VAL A 3 11.06 4.29 -9.86
C VAL A 3 12.28 3.55 -9.34
N THR A 4 13.10 4.27 -8.57
CA THR A 4 14.25 3.71 -7.84
C THR A 4 14.02 3.91 -6.35
N LEU A 5 14.08 2.83 -5.59
CA LEU A 5 13.90 2.86 -4.13
C LEU A 5 15.26 2.87 -3.45
N ILE A 6 15.44 3.79 -2.51
CA ILE A 6 16.70 3.93 -1.77
C ILE A 6 16.44 4.16 -0.30
N ASN A 7 17.45 3.85 0.52
CA ASN A 7 17.44 4.11 1.95
C ASN A 7 18.59 5.03 2.32
N SER A 8 18.37 5.86 3.33
CA SER A 8 19.46 6.60 3.97
C SER A 8 20.12 5.69 5.01
N GLU A 9 21.45 5.64 5.01
CA GLU A 9 22.19 4.87 6.02
C GLU A 9 22.09 5.51 7.42
N GLU A 10 21.71 6.78 7.48
CA GLU A 10 21.58 7.53 8.73
C GLU A 10 20.23 7.34 9.43
N LEU A 11 19.31 6.61 8.81
CA LEU A 11 17.98 6.34 9.38
C LEU A 11 17.86 4.86 9.74
N PRO A 12 16.98 4.52 10.71
CA PRO A 12 16.71 3.11 11.01
C PRO A 12 16.27 2.35 9.75
N GLN A 13 16.85 1.18 9.53
CA GLN A 13 16.48 0.35 8.39
C GLN A 13 15.23 -0.46 8.73
N ILE A 14 14.19 -0.34 7.94
CA ILE A 14 12.91 -1.01 8.15
C ILE A 14 12.66 -1.97 6.99
N ASP A 15 12.35 -3.22 7.31
CA ASP A 15 12.26 -4.27 6.29
C ASP A 15 11.06 -4.13 5.34
N VAL A 16 10.03 -3.40 5.73
CA VAL A 16 8.75 -3.39 5.01
C VAL A 16 8.57 -2.20 4.07
N TYR A 17 9.48 -1.20 4.12
CA TYR A 17 9.43 -0.06 3.21
C TYR A 17 10.82 0.54 2.99
N HIS A 18 10.94 1.38 1.97
CA HIS A 18 12.13 2.21 1.75
C HIS A 18 11.87 3.64 2.21
N HIS A 19 12.93 4.35 2.55
CA HIS A 19 12.81 5.76 2.97
C HIS A 19 12.42 6.67 1.81
N VAL A 20 12.91 6.38 0.60
CA VAL A 20 12.83 7.31 -0.54
C VAL A 20 12.51 6.54 -1.81
N ALA A 21 11.67 7.14 -2.63
CA ALA A 21 11.53 6.75 -4.03
C ALA A 21 11.94 7.93 -4.89
N VAL A 22 12.87 7.69 -5.82
CA VAL A 22 13.20 8.65 -6.87
C VAL A 22 12.48 8.19 -8.12
N ALA A 23 11.62 9.04 -8.66
CA ALA A 23 10.78 8.67 -9.79
C ALA A 23 10.97 9.66 -10.94
N SER A 24 11.15 9.11 -12.14
CA SER A 24 11.27 9.89 -13.36
C SER A 24 10.66 9.08 -14.49
N GLY A 25 9.59 9.57 -15.06
CA GLY A 25 8.88 8.90 -16.15
C GLY A 25 7.84 9.81 -16.76
N ALA A 26 7.32 9.41 -17.92
CA ALA A 26 6.38 10.23 -18.68
C ALA A 26 4.99 10.30 -18.07
N LYS A 27 4.61 9.31 -17.25
CA LYS A 27 3.25 9.19 -16.71
C LYS A 27 3.27 9.01 -15.20
N THR A 28 2.50 9.84 -14.50
CA THR A 28 2.22 9.67 -13.07
C THR A 28 0.81 9.14 -12.92
N ILE A 29 0.67 8.10 -12.11
CA ILE A 29 -0.60 7.40 -11.88
C ILE A 29 -1.02 7.64 -10.44
N TYR A 30 -2.22 8.20 -10.26
CA TYR A 30 -2.81 8.44 -8.95
C TYR A 30 -3.98 7.46 -8.77
N LEU A 31 -3.90 6.61 -7.76
CA LEU A 31 -4.99 5.70 -7.45
C LEU A 31 -5.90 6.31 -6.38
N ALA A 32 -7.19 6.16 -6.58
CA ALA A 32 -8.14 6.36 -5.48
C ALA A 32 -7.84 5.36 -4.36
N GLY A 33 -8.17 5.72 -3.13
CA GLY A 33 -8.03 4.80 -2.01
C GLY A 33 -8.85 3.53 -2.24
N GLN A 34 -8.24 2.39 -2.02
CA GLN A 34 -8.86 1.08 -2.20
C GLN A 34 -9.26 0.50 -0.86
N VAL A 35 -10.44 -0.06 -0.81
CA VAL A 35 -11.04 -0.68 0.37
C VAL A 35 -11.49 -2.10 0.01
N ALA A 36 -11.73 -2.91 1.05
CA ALA A 36 -12.16 -4.30 0.86
C ALA A 36 -13.69 -4.37 0.90
N TRP A 37 -14.31 -4.38 -0.27
CA TRP A 37 -15.76 -4.55 -0.39
C TRP A 37 -16.13 -5.99 -0.04
N ASP A 38 -17.19 -6.16 0.76
CA ASP A 38 -17.76 -7.47 1.14
C ASP A 38 -16.79 -8.40 1.90
N ALA A 39 -15.74 -7.85 2.49
CA ALA A 39 -14.80 -8.63 3.29
C ALA A 39 -15.26 -8.74 4.74
N ALA A 40 -14.80 -9.79 5.43
CA ALA A 40 -15.05 -9.98 6.85
C ALA A 40 -14.48 -8.81 7.68
N PRO A 41 -15.03 -8.54 8.88
CA PRO A 41 -14.54 -7.46 9.74
C PRO A 41 -13.21 -7.83 10.44
N ASP A 42 -12.22 -8.18 9.66
CA ASP A 42 -10.90 -8.62 10.08
C ASP A 42 -9.84 -7.78 9.37
N LEU A 43 -8.97 -7.13 10.13
CA LEU A 43 -8.00 -6.19 9.58
C LEU A 43 -7.05 -6.86 8.58
N ALA A 44 -6.53 -8.05 8.90
CA ALA A 44 -5.61 -8.74 7.99
C ALA A 44 -6.28 -9.07 6.66
N THR A 45 -7.50 -9.60 6.70
CA THR A 45 -8.26 -9.95 5.50
C THR A 45 -8.59 -8.72 4.66
N GLN A 46 -9.03 -7.64 5.30
CA GLN A 46 -9.34 -6.40 4.58
C GLN A 46 -8.10 -5.74 4.00
N THR A 47 -6.98 -5.77 4.72
CA THR A 47 -5.73 -5.22 4.22
C THR A 47 -5.24 -5.98 2.98
N GLU A 48 -5.30 -7.31 3.04
CA GLU A 48 -4.96 -8.15 1.88
C GLU A 48 -5.81 -7.76 0.67
N GLN A 49 -7.12 -7.73 0.82
CA GLN A 49 -8.02 -7.40 -0.29
C GLN A 49 -7.80 -5.98 -0.80
N ALA A 50 -7.64 -5.00 0.09
CA ALA A 50 -7.40 -3.61 -0.31
C ALA A 50 -6.11 -3.49 -1.13
N TYR A 51 -5.04 -4.16 -0.71
CA TYR A 51 -3.77 -4.10 -1.43
C TYR A 51 -3.80 -4.87 -2.76
N VAL A 52 -4.51 -5.98 -2.82
CA VAL A 52 -4.79 -6.66 -4.09
C VAL A 52 -5.56 -5.73 -5.03
N ASN A 53 -6.52 -4.96 -4.50
CA ASN A 53 -7.26 -3.98 -5.29
C ASN A 53 -6.36 -2.86 -5.80
N VAL A 54 -5.36 -2.44 -5.03
CA VAL A 54 -4.32 -1.50 -5.52
C VAL A 54 -3.62 -2.08 -6.74
N HIS A 55 -3.21 -3.34 -6.68
CA HIS A 55 -2.56 -4.01 -7.81
C HIS A 55 -3.48 -4.08 -9.02
N THR A 56 -4.74 -4.42 -8.80
CA THR A 56 -5.74 -4.48 -9.88
C THR A 56 -5.93 -3.13 -10.54
N ALA A 57 -6.00 -2.05 -9.75
CA ALA A 57 -6.13 -0.70 -10.28
C ALA A 57 -4.87 -0.27 -11.06
N LEU A 58 -3.69 -0.63 -10.57
CA LEU A 58 -2.43 -0.38 -11.29
C LEU A 58 -2.42 -1.04 -12.67
N LYS A 59 -2.89 -2.29 -12.76
CA LYS A 59 -2.97 -3.00 -14.04
C LYS A 59 -3.82 -2.26 -15.07
N ALA A 60 -4.89 -1.62 -14.63
CA ALA A 60 -5.75 -0.84 -15.53
C ALA A 60 -4.98 0.31 -16.21
N ALA A 61 -3.93 0.80 -15.56
CA ALA A 61 -3.07 1.87 -16.09
C ALA A 61 -1.78 1.32 -16.72
N GLY A 62 -1.63 0.02 -16.83
CA GLY A 62 -0.42 -0.59 -17.39
C GLY A 62 0.74 -0.62 -16.42
N ALA A 63 0.49 -0.55 -15.13
CA ALA A 63 1.51 -0.53 -14.08
C ALA A 63 1.43 -1.77 -13.17
N SER A 64 2.44 -1.92 -12.32
CA SER A 64 2.52 -3.02 -11.36
C SER A 64 3.09 -2.49 -10.03
N PHE A 65 3.27 -3.38 -9.04
CA PHE A 65 3.84 -3.00 -7.75
C PHE A 65 5.26 -2.43 -7.88
N ALA A 66 6.03 -2.84 -8.90
CA ALA A 66 7.37 -2.31 -9.13
C ALA A 66 7.37 -0.81 -9.47
N ASP A 67 6.24 -0.29 -9.92
CA ASP A 67 6.10 1.11 -10.32
C ASP A 67 5.62 2.02 -9.20
N LEU A 68 5.35 1.48 -8.01
CA LEU A 68 4.88 2.26 -6.88
C LEU A 68 5.95 3.23 -6.39
N ALA A 69 5.58 4.50 -6.27
CA ALA A 69 6.43 5.55 -5.70
C ALA A 69 6.08 5.86 -4.25
N ARG A 70 4.82 5.65 -3.85
CA ARG A 70 4.36 5.86 -2.48
C ARG A 70 3.02 5.18 -2.25
N VAL A 71 2.84 4.66 -1.01
CA VAL A 71 1.53 4.23 -0.53
C VAL A 71 1.20 4.94 0.77
N ARG A 72 -0.08 5.18 1.01
CA ARG A 72 -0.61 5.64 2.30
C ARG A 72 -1.65 4.64 2.76
N VAL A 73 -1.54 4.26 4.03
CA VAL A 73 -2.43 3.27 4.62
C VAL A 73 -3.19 3.95 5.75
N TYR A 74 -4.51 3.98 5.64
CA TYR A 74 -5.40 4.57 6.63
C TYR A 74 -6.08 3.45 7.40
N VAL A 75 -5.95 3.44 8.73
CA VAL A 75 -6.52 2.40 9.58
C VAL A 75 -7.44 3.03 10.62
N VAL A 76 -8.67 2.53 10.69
CA VAL A 76 -9.67 3.00 11.66
C VAL A 76 -9.24 2.60 13.07
N ASP A 77 -9.32 3.55 14.00
CA ASP A 77 -9.01 3.34 15.43
C ASP A 77 -7.64 2.65 15.62
N TRP A 78 -6.62 3.17 14.96
CA TRP A 78 -5.29 2.59 15.01
C TRP A 78 -4.75 2.48 16.43
N THR A 79 -4.20 1.31 16.75
CA THR A 79 -3.38 1.06 17.94
C THR A 79 -2.21 0.17 17.53
N PRO A 80 -1.03 0.29 18.21
CA PRO A 80 0.17 -0.46 17.80
C PRO A 80 0.01 -1.98 17.79
N ASP A 81 -0.90 -2.53 18.58
CA ASP A 81 -1.17 -3.97 18.59
C ASP A 81 -1.82 -4.49 17.29
N LYS A 82 -2.27 -3.58 16.43
CA LYS A 82 -2.81 -3.94 15.12
C LYS A 82 -1.74 -4.13 14.05
N MET A 83 -0.50 -3.75 14.33
CA MET A 83 0.58 -3.83 13.34
C MET A 83 0.77 -5.24 12.78
N PRO A 84 0.80 -6.32 13.58
CA PRO A 84 0.98 -7.67 13.01
C PRO A 84 -0.09 -8.03 11.99
N ALA A 85 -1.36 -7.70 12.25
CA ALA A 85 -2.45 -7.97 11.31
C ALA A 85 -2.31 -7.18 10.02
N LEU A 86 -1.92 -5.91 10.13
CA LEU A 86 -1.69 -5.06 8.96
C LEU A 86 -0.57 -5.63 8.09
N LEU A 87 0.57 -5.98 8.68
CA LEU A 87 1.70 -6.53 7.94
C LEU A 87 1.37 -7.90 7.32
N GLU A 88 0.62 -8.74 8.03
CA GLU A 88 0.15 -10.02 7.49
C GLU A 88 -0.68 -9.81 6.23
N GLY A 89 -1.62 -8.88 6.25
CA GLY A 89 -2.46 -8.58 5.10
C GLY A 89 -1.65 -8.09 3.90
N LEU A 90 -0.72 -7.16 4.13
CA LEU A 90 0.15 -6.66 3.06
C LEU A 90 0.99 -7.78 2.46
N GLU A 91 1.59 -8.62 3.30
CA GLU A 91 2.41 -9.74 2.84
C GLU A 91 1.60 -10.75 2.04
N ASN A 92 0.40 -11.10 2.54
CA ASN A 92 -0.48 -12.04 1.84
C ASN A 92 -0.91 -11.50 0.48
N ALA A 93 -1.17 -10.20 0.35
CA ALA A 93 -1.49 -9.58 -0.93
C ALA A 93 -0.33 -9.72 -1.91
N MET A 94 0.89 -9.45 -1.47
CA MET A 94 2.08 -9.59 -2.32
C MET A 94 2.27 -11.04 -2.78
N LYS A 95 2.04 -12.01 -1.90
CA LYS A 95 2.10 -13.43 -2.27
C LYS A 95 1.03 -13.78 -3.29
N GLU A 96 -0.19 -13.28 -3.11
CA GLU A 96 -1.31 -13.56 -3.99
C GLU A 96 -1.06 -13.05 -5.41
N VAL A 97 -0.54 -11.83 -5.54
CA VAL A 97 -0.26 -11.26 -6.87
C VAL A 97 1.07 -11.70 -7.45
N GLY A 98 1.96 -12.30 -6.64
CA GLY A 98 3.26 -12.75 -7.08
C GLY A 98 4.29 -11.65 -7.29
N GLU A 99 4.10 -10.48 -6.66
CA GLU A 99 5.01 -9.34 -6.77
C GLU A 99 5.28 -8.78 -5.38
N THR A 100 6.52 -8.36 -5.14
CA THR A 100 6.92 -7.72 -3.89
C THR A 100 7.06 -6.22 -4.12
N ALA A 101 6.57 -5.42 -3.18
CA ALA A 101 6.74 -3.98 -3.21
C ALA A 101 7.08 -3.47 -1.81
N LYS A 102 8.08 -2.60 -1.74
CA LYS A 102 8.48 -1.95 -0.49
C LYS A 102 8.65 -0.45 -0.72
N PRO A 103 7.63 0.24 -1.28
CA PRO A 103 7.72 1.66 -1.53
C PRO A 103 7.72 2.45 -0.23
N PRO A 104 8.06 3.74 -0.28
CA PRO A 104 7.79 4.63 0.84
C PRO A 104 6.32 4.52 1.24
N ALA A 105 6.08 4.38 2.55
CA ALA A 105 4.75 4.15 3.07
C ALA A 105 4.52 5.02 4.31
N THR A 106 3.30 5.52 4.45
CA THR A 106 2.88 6.27 5.63
C THR A 106 1.61 5.64 6.18
N LEU A 107 1.61 5.39 7.49
CA LEU A 107 0.45 4.85 8.20
C LEU A 107 -0.24 5.99 8.94
N ILE A 108 -1.55 6.09 8.75
CA ILE A 108 -2.37 7.16 9.31
C ILE A 108 -3.56 6.52 10.01
N GLY A 109 -3.68 6.77 11.32
CA GLY A 109 -4.88 6.38 12.06
C GLY A 109 -5.99 7.38 11.79
N VAL A 110 -7.21 6.88 11.53
CA VAL A 110 -8.38 7.70 11.27
C VAL A 110 -9.54 7.27 12.15
N ALA A 111 -10.49 8.18 12.38
CA ALA A 111 -11.67 7.85 13.18
C ALA A 111 -12.64 6.95 12.42
N ALA A 112 -12.78 7.17 11.11
CA ALA A 112 -13.72 6.44 10.27
C ALA A 112 -13.28 6.54 8.81
N LEU A 113 -13.79 5.63 7.98
CA LEU A 113 -13.68 5.69 6.53
C LEU A 113 -15.06 5.97 5.93
N ASP A 114 -15.25 5.66 4.65
CA ASP A 114 -16.50 5.98 3.94
C ASP A 114 -17.73 5.27 4.53
N VAL A 115 -17.57 4.05 5.02
CA VAL A 115 -18.63 3.28 5.69
C VAL A 115 -18.07 2.57 6.91
N PRO A 116 -18.91 2.24 7.92
CA PRO A 116 -18.43 1.60 9.17
C PRO A 116 -17.76 0.25 8.98
N GLU A 117 -18.09 -0.47 7.94
CA GLU A 117 -17.54 -1.82 7.67
C GLU A 117 -16.09 -1.78 7.21
N HIS A 118 -15.62 -0.64 6.69
CA HIS A 118 -14.25 -0.53 6.19
C HIS A 118 -13.29 -0.21 7.33
N LEU A 119 -12.29 -1.06 7.53
CA LEU A 119 -11.30 -0.94 8.60
C LEU A 119 -9.98 -0.33 8.09
N VAL A 120 -9.72 -0.41 6.79
CA VAL A 120 -8.46 0.02 6.18
C VAL A 120 -8.71 0.51 4.76
N GLU A 121 -7.96 1.53 4.37
CA GLU A 121 -7.96 2.06 3.01
C GLU A 121 -6.51 2.28 2.58
N ILE A 122 -6.17 1.93 1.34
CA ILE A 122 -4.81 2.09 0.83
C ILE A 122 -4.87 2.90 -0.47
N GLU A 123 -4.17 4.05 -0.49
CA GLU A 123 -4.00 4.82 -1.71
C GLU A 123 -2.54 4.75 -2.17
N ALA A 124 -2.32 4.93 -3.44
CA ALA A 124 -1.01 4.75 -4.03
C ALA A 124 -0.75 5.74 -5.15
N THR A 125 0.53 6.03 -5.37
CA THR A 125 1.03 6.80 -6.51
C THR A 125 2.09 5.96 -7.20
N ALA A 126 2.04 5.88 -8.51
CA ALA A 126 3.01 5.14 -9.31
C ALA A 126 3.52 6.02 -10.46
N VAL A 127 4.68 5.69 -11.00
CA VAL A 127 5.28 6.40 -12.14
C VAL A 127 5.79 5.37 -13.14
N ILE A 128 5.44 5.56 -14.40
CA ILE A 128 5.90 4.72 -15.51
C ILE A 128 6.41 5.57 -16.66
N ASP A 129 7.16 4.93 -17.54
CA ASP A 129 7.70 5.58 -18.73
C ASP A 129 6.65 5.81 -19.83
#